data_0eca4fc14dff7b13c200148825c19af8
#
_entry.id   0eca4fc14dff7b13c200148825c19af8
#
_cell.length_a   1.000
_cell.length_b   1.000
_cell.length_c   1.000
_cell.angle_alpha   90.00
_cell.angle_beta   90.00
_cell.angle_gamma   90.00
#
_symmetry.space_group_name_H-M   'P 1'
#
loop_
_entity.id
_entity.type
_entity.pdbx_description
1 polymer ?
#
loop_
_entity_poly.entity_id
_entity_poly.type
_entity_poly.pdbx_seq_one_letter_code
_entity_poly.pdbx_strand_id
1 'polypeptide(L)'
;MRNRYSTLLTIALTGLLGGAAGHTATAGNVQRVALLELYTSEGCNSCPPTDHWVSSLPQPQFVPQRLVVLAFHVDYWNYLGWQDRFSQRRFTERQQALVRANGLRTAYTPQLVLNGRDFRDTAGIEKQVARINALAASVNLTLQANKKDSTLKTSVSINPVTPSTQEPMELYLALYENNLESQVQAGENRGKRLQHDYVVRVLIGPVVAVADKTTHHEWSIPLAADWKITDMGLAAFVQSAKTGEVLQVTTRIFQ
;
A
#
# COMPACT_ATOMS: atom_id res chain seq x y z
N MET A 1 -39.20 -79.49 -39.93
CA MET A 1 -38.18 -78.90 -40.78
C MET A 1 -38.30 -77.39 -40.76
N ARG A 2 -37.64 -76.68 -39.89
CA ARG A 2 -37.46 -75.22 -39.98
C ARG A 2 -36.34 -74.83 -39.04
N ASN A 3 -35.19 -74.54 -39.60
CA ASN A 3 -34.01 -73.97 -38.95
C ASN A 3 -34.31 -72.56 -38.46
N ARG A 4 -33.96 -72.29 -37.25
CA ARG A 4 -33.90 -70.95 -36.70
C ARG A 4 -32.46 -70.67 -36.23
N TYR A 5 -31.76 -69.85 -37.02
CA TYR A 5 -30.48 -69.31 -36.60
C TYR A 5 -30.71 -68.13 -35.61
N SER A 6 -30.12 -68.26 -34.42
CA SER A 6 -30.16 -67.23 -33.39
C SER A 6 -28.87 -66.45 -33.55
N THR A 7 -28.97 -65.14 -33.90
CA THR A 7 -27.86 -64.23 -34.06
C THR A 7 -27.58 -63.55 -32.70
N LEU A 8 -26.43 -63.85 -32.11
CA LEU A 8 -25.95 -63.17 -30.90
C LEU A 8 -25.34 -61.80 -31.25
N LEU A 9 -25.95 -60.73 -30.75
CA LEU A 9 -25.49 -59.37 -30.93
C LEU A 9 -24.52 -59.05 -29.79
N THR A 10 -23.24 -58.93 -30.09
CA THR A 10 -22.19 -58.54 -29.15
C THR A 10 -22.13 -57.02 -29.09
N ILE A 11 -22.54 -56.42 -27.97
CA ILE A 11 -22.41 -54.96 -27.70
C ILE A 11 -21.00 -54.72 -27.18
N ALA A 12 -20.14 -54.05 -27.93
CA ALA A 12 -18.85 -53.57 -27.50
C ALA A 12 -19.05 -52.22 -26.75
N LEU A 13 -18.78 -52.23 -25.45
CA LEU A 13 -18.82 -51.05 -24.58
C LEU A 13 -17.47 -50.34 -24.68
N THR A 14 -17.36 -49.29 -25.51
CA THR A 14 -16.19 -48.40 -25.58
C THR A 14 -16.26 -47.41 -24.45
N GLY A 15 -15.43 -47.64 -23.39
CA GLY A 15 -15.24 -46.70 -22.30
C GLY A 15 -14.48 -45.45 -22.76
N LEU A 16 -15.12 -44.28 -22.76
CA LEU A 16 -14.46 -42.98 -22.89
C LEU A 16 -13.73 -42.68 -21.57
N LEU A 17 -12.42 -42.81 -21.57
CA LEU A 17 -11.54 -42.23 -20.54
C LEU A 17 -11.53 -40.73 -20.74
N GLY A 18 -12.39 -40.00 -20.02
CA GLY A 18 -12.36 -38.55 -19.91
C GLY A 18 -11.11 -38.12 -19.11
N GLY A 19 -10.04 -37.73 -19.82
CA GLY A 19 -8.88 -37.11 -19.22
C GLY A 19 -9.30 -35.75 -18.60
N ALA A 20 -9.34 -35.67 -17.28
CA ALA A 20 -9.44 -34.40 -16.55
C ALA A 20 -8.16 -33.61 -16.87
N ALA A 21 -8.22 -32.68 -17.81
CA ALA A 21 -7.18 -31.67 -18.00
C ALA A 21 -7.13 -30.81 -16.74
N GLY A 22 -6.20 -31.15 -15.87
CA GLY A 22 -5.86 -30.29 -14.72
C GLY A 22 -5.40 -28.94 -15.28
N HIS A 23 -6.25 -27.93 -15.14
CA HIS A 23 -5.85 -26.55 -15.36
C HIS A 23 -4.83 -26.20 -14.28
N THR A 24 -3.54 -26.33 -14.57
CA THR A 24 -2.50 -25.65 -13.80
C THR A 24 -2.77 -24.17 -13.98
N ALA A 25 -3.37 -23.54 -12.94
CA ALA A 25 -3.43 -22.10 -12.85
C ALA A 25 -1.97 -21.60 -12.88
N THR A 26 -1.55 -21.07 -14.01
CA THR A 26 -0.31 -20.30 -14.11
C THR A 26 -0.43 -19.22 -13.06
N ALA A 27 0.41 -19.25 -12.03
CA ALA A 27 0.53 -18.18 -11.06
C ALA A 27 0.85 -16.92 -11.87
N GLY A 28 -0.17 -16.07 -12.09
CA GLY A 28 -0.01 -14.85 -12.84
C GLY A 28 1.11 -14.04 -12.19
N ASN A 29 2.03 -13.58 -13.00
CA ASN A 29 3.19 -12.81 -12.52
C ASN A 29 2.66 -11.51 -11.87
N VAL A 30 2.49 -11.51 -10.54
CA VAL A 30 2.01 -10.35 -9.80
C VAL A 30 3.10 -9.29 -9.88
N GLN A 31 2.78 -8.15 -10.50
CA GLN A 31 3.71 -7.03 -10.60
C GLN A 31 3.72 -6.23 -9.30
N ARG A 32 4.83 -5.58 -9.01
CA ARG A 32 4.92 -4.65 -7.89
C ARG A 32 4.10 -3.40 -8.16
N VAL A 33 3.43 -2.90 -7.14
CA VAL A 33 2.84 -1.56 -7.11
C VAL A 33 3.82 -0.64 -6.39
N ALA A 34 4.00 0.58 -6.90
CA ALA A 34 4.89 1.55 -6.29
C ALA A 34 4.22 2.21 -5.06
N LEU A 35 5.02 2.54 -4.04
CA LEU A 35 4.62 3.35 -2.88
C LEU A 35 5.41 4.65 -2.87
N LEU A 36 4.71 5.79 -2.89
CA LEU A 36 5.28 7.11 -2.66
C LEU A 36 4.87 7.59 -1.27
N GLU A 37 5.86 7.83 -0.42
CA GLU A 37 5.68 8.44 0.89
C GLU A 37 6.14 9.89 0.83
N LEU A 38 5.30 10.81 1.31
CA LEU A 38 5.65 12.20 1.54
C LEU A 38 5.76 12.44 3.04
N TYR A 39 6.90 12.95 3.49
CA TYR A 39 7.07 13.46 4.85
C TYR A 39 6.98 14.98 4.83
N THR A 40 5.97 15.52 5.49
CA THR A 40 5.56 16.94 5.42
C THR A 40 5.15 17.47 6.79
N SER A 41 4.86 18.76 6.90
CA SER A 41 4.27 19.39 8.08
C SER A 41 3.62 20.72 7.71
N GLU A 42 2.50 21.05 8.35
CA GLU A 42 1.89 22.37 8.25
C GLU A 42 2.80 23.50 8.79
N GLY A 43 3.76 23.16 9.68
CA GLY A 43 4.74 24.10 10.22
C GLY A 43 5.89 24.45 9.27
N CYS A 44 6.07 23.71 8.18
CA CYS A 44 7.18 23.84 7.22
C CYS A 44 6.75 24.68 6.01
N ASN A 45 7.36 25.85 5.77
CA ASN A 45 6.96 26.77 4.70
C ASN A 45 7.33 26.30 3.28
N SER A 46 8.28 25.40 3.15
CA SER A 46 8.68 24.78 1.88
C SER A 46 7.85 23.54 1.51
N CYS A 47 6.99 23.07 2.42
CA CYS A 47 6.20 21.85 2.23
C CYS A 47 4.99 22.02 1.29
N PRO A 48 4.18 23.10 1.33
CA PRO A 48 2.96 23.21 0.58
C PRO A 48 3.08 23.00 -0.94
N PRO A 49 4.15 23.44 -1.63
CA PRO A 49 4.31 23.14 -3.06
C PRO A 49 4.42 21.62 -3.35
N THR A 50 5.06 20.86 -2.46
CA THR A 50 5.20 19.40 -2.63
C THR A 50 3.90 18.68 -2.26
N ASP A 51 3.18 19.15 -1.22
CA ASP A 51 1.84 18.63 -0.88
C ASP A 51 0.89 18.79 -2.09
N HIS A 52 0.88 20.00 -2.70
CA HIS A 52 0.06 20.26 -3.89
C HIS A 52 0.49 19.41 -5.10
N TRP A 53 1.80 19.23 -5.31
CA TRP A 53 2.30 18.37 -6.38
C TRP A 53 1.82 16.94 -6.22
N VAL A 54 1.88 16.37 -5.00
CA VAL A 54 1.39 15.02 -4.71
C VAL A 54 -0.11 14.91 -4.96
N SER A 55 -0.91 15.91 -4.53
CA SER A 55 -2.35 15.96 -4.79
C SER A 55 -2.69 16.07 -6.30
N SER A 56 -1.78 16.68 -7.08
CA SER A 56 -1.97 16.90 -8.53
C SER A 56 -1.43 15.77 -9.41
N LEU A 57 -0.92 14.67 -8.84
CA LEU A 57 -0.39 13.56 -9.63
C LEU A 57 -1.44 13.06 -10.63
N PRO A 58 -1.10 13.02 -11.93
CA PRO A 58 -2.09 12.88 -12.98
C PRO A 58 -2.71 11.49 -13.05
N GLN A 59 -4.04 11.45 -13.17
CA GLN A 59 -4.78 10.28 -13.58
C GLN A 59 -4.89 10.28 -15.13
N PRO A 60 -4.83 9.13 -15.83
CA PRO A 60 -4.84 7.76 -15.32
C PRO A 60 -3.45 7.12 -15.10
N GLN A 61 -2.33 7.86 -15.21
CA GLN A 61 -0.98 7.29 -15.11
C GLN A 61 -0.69 6.72 -13.71
N PHE A 62 -1.28 7.33 -12.68
CA PHE A 62 -1.07 6.98 -11.28
C PHE A 62 -2.33 6.45 -10.59
N VAL A 63 -3.01 5.50 -11.25
CA VAL A 63 -4.09 4.75 -10.60
C VAL A 63 -3.56 3.91 -9.42
N PRO A 64 -4.41 3.58 -8.43
CA PRO A 64 -3.99 2.85 -7.23
C PRO A 64 -3.31 1.49 -7.49
N GLN A 65 -3.53 0.91 -8.66
CA GLN A 65 -2.88 -0.32 -9.11
C GLN A 65 -1.45 -0.11 -9.61
N ARG A 66 -1.00 1.13 -9.77
CA ARG A 66 0.35 1.49 -10.22
C ARG A 66 1.15 2.25 -9.17
N LEU A 67 0.48 3.15 -8.44
CA LEU A 67 1.09 4.00 -7.42
C LEU A 67 0.12 4.20 -6.26
N VAL A 68 0.56 3.89 -5.06
CA VAL A 68 -0.10 4.28 -3.81
C VAL A 68 0.67 5.44 -3.22
N VAL A 69 -0.04 6.45 -2.72
CA VAL A 69 0.54 7.63 -2.09
C VAL A 69 0.11 7.69 -0.63
N LEU A 70 1.05 8.04 0.25
CA LEU A 70 0.81 8.24 1.68
C LEU A 70 1.56 9.50 2.15
N ALA A 71 0.87 10.43 2.78
CA ALA A 71 1.45 11.65 3.37
C ALA A 71 1.54 11.51 4.89
N PHE A 72 2.74 11.62 5.43
CA PHE A 72 3.06 11.50 6.84
C PHE A 72 3.43 12.87 7.40
N HIS A 73 2.60 13.42 8.29
CA HIS A 73 2.89 14.67 8.96
C HIS A 73 3.80 14.44 10.15
N VAL A 74 5.00 15.03 10.11
CA VAL A 74 6.01 14.91 11.17
C VAL A 74 5.82 15.96 12.25
N ASP A 75 6.21 15.64 13.49
CA ASP A 75 5.94 16.47 14.65
C ASP A 75 7.06 17.44 15.02
N TYR A 76 8.24 17.32 14.41
CA TYR A 76 9.40 18.14 14.79
C TYR A 76 9.36 19.60 14.31
N TRP A 77 8.26 20.03 13.65
CA TRP A 77 7.99 21.43 13.33
C TRP A 77 7.06 22.13 14.35
N ASN A 78 6.41 21.35 15.23
CA ASN A 78 5.39 21.88 16.17
C ASN A 78 5.96 22.91 17.16
N TYR A 79 7.28 22.93 17.40
CA TYR A 79 7.93 23.90 18.27
C TYR A 79 7.85 25.35 17.76
N LEU A 80 7.49 25.58 16.50
CA LEU A 80 7.30 26.92 15.92
C LEU A 80 5.97 27.56 16.29
N GLY A 81 5.20 26.98 17.23
CA GLY A 81 3.97 27.53 17.78
C GLY A 81 2.71 27.14 17.03
N TRP A 82 2.80 26.30 16.01
CA TRP A 82 1.66 25.65 15.34
C TRP A 82 1.70 24.15 15.58
N GLN A 83 0.67 23.64 16.25
CA GLN A 83 0.48 22.20 16.43
C GLN A 83 -0.22 21.65 15.20
N ASP A 84 0.54 20.98 14.31
CA ASP A 84 -0.03 20.25 13.17
C ASP A 84 -0.90 19.10 13.69
N ARG A 85 -2.22 19.18 13.48
CA ARG A 85 -3.20 18.20 14.00
C ARG A 85 -3.08 16.81 13.41
N PHE A 86 -2.36 16.67 12.30
CA PHE A 86 -2.11 15.40 11.64
C PHE A 86 -0.78 14.77 12.04
N SER A 87 0.10 15.56 12.68
CA SER A 87 1.43 15.12 13.04
C SER A 87 1.42 14.07 14.15
N GLN A 88 2.28 13.07 13.98
CA GLN A 88 2.47 12.01 14.97
C GLN A 88 3.96 11.69 15.10
N ARG A 89 4.44 11.52 16.34
CA ARG A 89 5.82 11.14 16.61
C ARG A 89 6.26 9.87 15.86
N ARG A 90 5.39 8.89 15.75
CA ARG A 90 5.67 7.65 15.02
C ARG A 90 5.96 7.86 13.54
N PHE A 91 5.48 8.95 12.92
CA PHE A 91 5.78 9.30 11.53
C PHE A 91 7.21 9.85 11.41
N THR A 92 7.62 10.68 12.39
CA THR A 92 9.01 11.11 12.52
C THR A 92 9.95 9.91 12.74
N GLU A 93 9.57 8.96 13.60
CA GLU A 93 10.35 7.74 13.86
C GLU A 93 10.49 6.86 12.59
N ARG A 94 9.39 6.72 11.80
CA ARG A 94 9.43 6.03 10.50
C ARG A 94 10.36 6.74 9.53
N GLN A 95 10.26 8.06 9.39
CA GLN A 95 11.15 8.85 8.54
C GLN A 95 12.61 8.64 8.93
N GLN A 96 12.94 8.73 10.22
CA GLN A 96 14.29 8.51 10.72
C GLN A 96 14.82 7.10 10.43
N ALA A 97 13.95 6.07 10.48
CA ALA A 97 14.33 4.71 10.10
C ALA A 97 14.70 4.65 8.61
N LEU A 98 13.92 5.28 7.74
CA LEU A 98 14.21 5.36 6.30
C LEU A 98 15.47 6.18 6.00
N VAL A 99 15.70 7.28 6.72
CA VAL A 99 16.92 8.09 6.64
C VAL A 99 18.16 7.21 6.92
N ARG A 100 18.12 6.40 7.99
CA ARG A 100 19.20 5.46 8.32
C ARG A 100 19.38 4.39 7.25
N ALA A 101 18.28 3.77 6.78
CA ALA A 101 18.32 2.74 5.75
C ALA A 101 18.86 3.24 4.40
N ASN A 102 18.69 4.54 4.12
CA ASN A 102 19.20 5.20 2.92
C ASN A 102 20.60 5.82 3.10
N GLY A 103 21.23 5.68 4.27
CA GLY A 103 22.54 6.26 4.55
C GLY A 103 22.56 7.81 4.54
N LEU A 104 21.41 8.45 4.72
CA LEU A 104 21.30 9.89 4.80
C LEU A 104 21.74 10.40 6.18
N ARG A 105 22.28 11.62 6.23
CA ARG A 105 22.78 12.21 7.48
C ARG A 105 21.66 12.77 8.37
N THR A 106 20.57 13.24 7.77
CA THR A 106 19.51 13.93 8.49
C THR A 106 18.15 13.75 7.79
N ALA A 107 17.08 13.77 8.56
CA ALA A 107 15.72 13.91 8.06
C ALA A 107 15.48 15.36 7.62
N TYR A 108 14.61 15.57 6.64
CA TYR A 108 14.23 16.89 6.13
C TYR A 108 12.78 16.85 5.63
N THR A 109 12.16 18.02 5.52
CA THR A 109 10.86 18.19 4.85
C THR A 109 10.91 19.33 3.84
N PRO A 110 10.13 19.24 2.75
CA PRO A 110 9.39 18.03 2.34
C PRO A 110 10.35 16.95 1.87
N GLN A 111 10.14 15.70 2.30
CA GLN A 111 10.92 14.56 1.81
C GLN A 111 10.00 13.59 1.08
N LEU A 112 10.33 13.24 -0.15
CA LEU A 112 9.70 12.17 -0.91
C LEU A 112 10.54 10.89 -0.80
N VAL A 113 9.86 9.78 -0.60
CA VAL A 113 10.47 8.44 -0.56
C VAL A 113 9.69 7.53 -1.50
N LEU A 114 10.33 7.06 -2.57
CA LEU A 114 9.72 6.15 -3.54
C LEU A 114 10.22 4.72 -3.28
N ASN A 115 9.33 3.81 -2.97
CA ASN A 115 9.66 2.41 -2.64
C ASN A 115 10.78 2.26 -1.59
N GLY A 116 10.77 3.09 -0.55
CA GLY A 116 11.77 3.06 0.52
C GLY A 116 13.07 3.79 0.19
N ARG A 117 13.19 4.44 -0.97
CA ARG A 117 14.37 5.22 -1.39
C ARG A 117 14.10 6.70 -1.44
N ASP A 118 15.04 7.50 -0.91
CA ASP A 118 14.97 8.97 -1.02
C ASP A 118 14.79 9.37 -2.49
N PHE A 119 13.81 10.21 -2.76
CA PHE A 119 13.38 10.52 -4.12
C PHE A 119 13.30 12.04 -4.33
N ARG A 120 14.03 12.57 -5.31
CA ARG A 120 14.12 14.02 -5.59
C ARG A 120 13.77 14.40 -7.01
N ASP A 121 13.77 13.42 -7.94
CA ASP A 121 13.49 13.63 -9.35
C ASP A 121 11.99 13.57 -9.64
N THR A 122 11.24 14.59 -9.21
CA THR A 122 9.78 14.64 -9.40
C THR A 122 9.38 14.62 -10.87
N ALA A 123 10.20 15.16 -11.77
CA ALA A 123 9.95 15.13 -13.23
C ALA A 123 10.07 13.71 -13.81
N GLY A 124 10.90 12.86 -13.19
CA GLY A 124 11.09 11.47 -13.61
C GLY A 124 10.16 10.45 -12.95
N ILE A 125 9.16 10.88 -12.16
CA ILE A 125 8.31 9.98 -11.35
C ILE A 125 7.64 8.90 -12.20
N GLU A 126 7.09 9.22 -13.36
CA GLU A 126 6.40 8.27 -14.23
C GLU A 126 7.34 7.13 -14.68
N LYS A 127 8.55 7.48 -15.09
CA LYS A 127 9.57 6.52 -15.50
C LYS A 127 9.99 5.61 -14.34
N GLN A 128 10.13 6.16 -13.13
CA GLN A 128 10.52 5.37 -11.95
C GLN A 128 9.39 4.44 -11.51
N VAL A 129 8.14 4.91 -11.49
CA VAL A 129 6.96 4.09 -11.21
C VAL A 129 6.85 2.95 -12.24
N ALA A 130 7.02 3.25 -13.54
CA ALA A 130 6.99 2.23 -14.58
C ALA A 130 8.08 1.16 -14.38
N ARG A 131 9.29 1.54 -13.95
CA ARG A 131 10.37 0.60 -13.62
C ARG A 131 9.99 -0.32 -12.45
N ILE A 132 9.41 0.24 -11.39
CA ILE A 132 8.96 -0.53 -10.23
C ILE A 132 7.87 -1.51 -10.65
N ASN A 133 6.88 -1.04 -11.41
CA ASN A 133 5.77 -1.87 -11.86
C ASN A 133 6.20 -2.98 -12.85
N ALA A 134 7.35 -2.86 -13.50
CA ALA A 134 7.91 -3.91 -14.35
C ALA A 134 8.55 -5.06 -13.55
N LEU A 135 8.79 -4.88 -12.25
CA LEU A 135 9.35 -5.92 -11.39
C LEU A 135 8.28 -6.90 -10.95
N ALA A 136 8.65 -8.18 -10.87
CA ALA A 136 7.81 -9.19 -10.24
C ALA A 136 7.76 -8.96 -8.73
N ALA A 137 6.57 -9.09 -8.14
CA ALA A 137 6.41 -9.08 -6.70
C ALA A 137 6.80 -10.44 -6.10
N SER A 138 7.50 -10.45 -4.98
CA SER A 138 7.82 -11.67 -4.23
C SER A 138 6.65 -12.15 -3.36
N VAL A 139 5.71 -11.26 -3.05
CA VAL A 139 4.51 -11.53 -2.27
C VAL A 139 3.29 -10.89 -2.95
N ASN A 140 2.13 -11.52 -2.77
CA ASN A 140 0.84 -10.93 -3.08
C ASN A 140 0.13 -10.54 -1.78
N LEU A 141 -0.49 -9.37 -1.77
CA LEU A 141 -1.25 -8.85 -0.64
C LEU A 141 -2.74 -8.88 -0.95
N THR A 142 -3.52 -9.46 -0.05
CA THR A 142 -4.98 -9.36 -0.06
C THR A 142 -5.41 -8.48 1.11
N LEU A 143 -6.11 -7.38 0.81
CA LEU A 143 -6.59 -6.41 1.79
C LEU A 143 -8.11 -6.40 1.79
N GLN A 144 -8.70 -6.65 2.95
CA GLN A 144 -10.14 -6.55 3.15
C GLN A 144 -10.45 -5.54 4.27
N ALA A 145 -11.57 -4.86 4.13
CA ALA A 145 -12.04 -3.94 5.15
C ALA A 145 -13.57 -3.90 5.15
N ASN A 146 -14.15 -3.85 6.35
CA ASN A 146 -15.58 -3.74 6.56
C ASN A 146 -15.85 -2.77 7.71
N LYS A 147 -16.62 -1.71 7.44
CA LYS A 147 -17.06 -0.76 8.46
C LYS A 147 -18.25 -1.36 9.21
N LYS A 148 -18.13 -1.40 10.53
CA LYS A 148 -19.21 -1.73 11.44
C LYS A 148 -19.28 -0.64 12.52
N ASP A 149 -20.38 0.08 12.54
CA ASP A 149 -20.57 1.24 13.42
C ASP A 149 -19.41 2.27 13.30
N SER A 150 -18.76 2.60 14.40
CA SER A 150 -17.57 3.47 14.46
C SER A 150 -16.24 2.71 14.36
N THR A 151 -16.24 1.47 13.86
CA THR A 151 -15.03 0.66 13.78
C THR A 151 -14.84 0.13 12.37
N LEU A 152 -13.62 0.22 11.85
CA LEU A 152 -13.20 -0.42 10.62
C LEU A 152 -12.47 -1.74 10.96
N LYS A 153 -13.13 -2.86 10.67
CA LYS A 153 -12.49 -4.19 10.76
C LYS A 153 -11.69 -4.43 9.48
N THR A 154 -10.43 -4.78 9.63
CA THR A 154 -9.51 -4.96 8.51
C THR A 154 -8.80 -6.29 8.60
N SER A 155 -8.48 -6.88 7.46
CA SER A 155 -7.61 -8.05 7.38
C SER A 155 -6.63 -7.93 6.23
N VAL A 156 -5.41 -8.41 6.46
CA VAL A 156 -4.34 -8.47 5.45
C VAL A 156 -3.81 -9.89 5.41
N SER A 157 -3.79 -10.49 4.23
CA SER A 157 -3.08 -11.75 3.98
C SER A 157 -1.86 -11.48 3.12
N ILE A 158 -0.71 -12.03 3.52
CA ILE A 158 0.54 -12.02 2.75
C ILE A 158 0.69 -13.43 2.18
N ASN A 159 0.68 -13.53 0.84
CA ASN A 159 0.81 -14.80 0.14
C ASN A 159 2.13 -14.79 -0.65
N PRO A 160 3.07 -15.71 -0.37
CA PRO A 160 4.29 -15.84 -1.16
C PRO A 160 3.98 -16.16 -2.62
N VAL A 161 4.66 -15.51 -3.56
CA VAL A 161 4.55 -15.76 -5.01
C VAL A 161 5.66 -16.68 -5.47
N THR A 162 6.85 -16.51 -4.90
CA THR A 162 8.00 -17.38 -5.14
C THR A 162 8.50 -17.95 -3.83
N PRO A 163 9.10 -19.17 -3.81
CA PRO A 163 9.82 -19.64 -2.64
C PRO A 163 10.87 -18.59 -2.29
N SER A 164 10.62 -17.87 -1.20
CA SER A 164 11.38 -16.70 -0.86
C SER A 164 12.62 -17.04 -0.05
N THR A 165 13.62 -16.21 -0.20
CA THR A 165 14.69 -16.04 0.78
C THR A 165 14.04 -15.78 2.15
N GLN A 166 14.55 -16.40 3.20
CA GLN A 166 14.07 -16.24 4.59
C GLN A 166 14.34 -14.82 5.15
N GLU A 167 14.39 -13.81 4.29
CA GLU A 167 14.60 -12.44 4.74
C GLU A 167 13.36 -11.91 5.46
N PRO A 168 13.54 -11.35 6.66
CA PRO A 168 12.42 -10.79 7.41
C PRO A 168 11.84 -9.58 6.69
N MET A 169 10.52 -9.56 6.66
CA MET A 169 9.72 -8.47 6.11
C MET A 169 8.93 -7.77 7.22
N GLU A 170 8.56 -6.55 6.98
CA GLU A 170 7.72 -5.74 7.85
C GLU A 170 6.44 -5.38 7.13
N LEU A 171 5.31 -5.80 7.70
CA LEU A 171 3.97 -5.40 7.26
C LEU A 171 3.55 -4.11 7.96
N TYR A 172 3.00 -3.20 7.18
CA TYR A 172 2.33 -1.98 7.64
C TYR A 172 0.92 -1.89 7.07
N LEU A 173 0.03 -1.31 7.86
CA LEU A 173 -1.33 -0.94 7.46
C LEU A 173 -1.54 0.54 7.77
N ALA A 174 -1.91 1.32 6.76
CA ALA A 174 -2.15 2.76 6.87
C ALA A 174 -3.59 3.09 6.48
N LEU A 175 -4.33 3.76 7.37
CA LEU A 175 -5.60 4.41 7.05
C LEU A 175 -5.29 5.87 6.75
N TYR A 176 -5.65 6.36 5.56
CA TYR A 176 -5.41 7.75 5.13
C TYR A 176 -6.70 8.44 4.72
N GLU A 177 -6.68 9.78 4.71
CA GLU A 177 -7.82 10.63 4.38
C GLU A 177 -7.40 11.71 3.37
N ASN A 178 -8.31 12.02 2.44
CA ASN A 178 -8.16 13.06 1.43
C ASN A 178 -9.07 14.26 1.76
N ASN A 179 -8.98 15.31 0.93
CA ASN A 179 -9.84 16.50 1.00
C ASN A 179 -9.79 17.19 2.38
N LEU A 180 -8.64 17.16 3.03
CA LEU A 180 -8.43 17.82 4.32
C LEU A 180 -7.96 19.25 4.12
N GLU A 181 -8.37 20.11 5.06
CA GLU A 181 -8.05 21.52 5.01
C GLU A 181 -7.72 22.06 6.39
N SER A 182 -6.72 22.94 6.48
CA SER A 182 -6.34 23.63 7.71
C SER A 182 -6.13 25.11 7.46
N GLN A 183 -6.63 25.93 8.38
CA GLN A 183 -6.32 27.36 8.45
C GLN A 183 -5.22 27.55 9.50
N VAL A 184 -3.98 27.73 9.05
CA VAL A 184 -2.81 27.82 9.94
C VAL A 184 -2.79 29.15 10.67
N GLN A 185 -2.70 29.12 12.00
CA GLN A 185 -2.79 30.30 12.85
C GLN A 185 -1.44 30.83 13.36
N ALA A 186 -0.38 30.00 13.31
CA ALA A 186 0.95 30.35 13.81
C ALA A 186 2.06 29.65 12.99
N GLY A 187 3.34 29.88 13.33
CA GLY A 187 4.49 29.30 12.63
C GLY A 187 4.73 29.91 11.26
N GLU A 188 5.55 29.26 10.45
CA GLU A 188 6.00 29.78 9.14
C GLU A 188 4.88 29.92 8.10
N ASN A 189 3.81 29.13 8.23
CA ASN A 189 2.65 29.16 7.32
C ASN A 189 1.47 29.96 7.90
N ARG A 190 1.69 30.80 8.93
CA ARG A 190 0.63 31.60 9.53
C ARG A 190 -0.19 32.36 8.48
N GLY A 191 -1.51 32.27 8.60
CA GLY A 191 -2.50 32.91 7.72
C GLY A 191 -2.80 32.14 6.44
N LYS A 192 -2.07 31.06 6.12
CA LYS A 192 -2.33 30.26 4.95
C LYS A 192 -3.46 29.24 5.19
N ARG A 193 -4.22 28.98 4.14
CA ARG A 193 -5.15 27.86 4.03
C ARG A 193 -4.44 26.75 3.26
N LEU A 194 -4.20 25.62 3.93
CA LEU A 194 -3.53 24.46 3.36
C LEU A 194 -4.54 23.36 3.05
N GLN A 195 -4.34 22.69 1.93
CA GLN A 195 -5.11 21.52 1.51
C GLN A 195 -4.19 20.30 1.48
N HIS A 196 -4.73 19.17 1.92
CA HIS A 196 -3.96 17.94 2.05
C HIS A 196 -4.74 16.74 1.55
N ASP A 197 -4.05 15.85 0.84
CA ASP A 197 -4.53 14.56 0.41
C ASP A 197 -3.60 13.45 0.90
N TYR A 198 -4.11 12.22 0.93
CA TYR A 198 -3.37 11.01 1.32
C TYR A 198 -2.84 11.05 2.76
N VAL A 199 -3.38 11.90 3.63
CA VAL A 199 -2.90 12.10 5.00
C VAL A 199 -3.12 10.86 5.84
N VAL A 200 -2.05 10.24 6.31
CA VAL A 200 -2.12 9.06 7.17
C VAL A 200 -2.68 9.46 8.54
N ARG A 201 -3.83 8.89 8.90
CA ARG A 201 -4.50 9.08 10.19
C ARG A 201 -4.10 8.01 11.19
N VAL A 202 -3.94 6.77 10.71
CA VAL A 202 -3.50 5.62 11.51
C VAL A 202 -2.44 4.87 10.73
N LEU A 203 -1.35 4.54 11.39
CA LEU A 203 -0.35 3.59 10.88
C LEU A 203 -0.24 2.44 11.88
N ILE A 204 -0.38 1.21 11.44
CA ILE A 204 -0.17 -0.01 12.24
C ILE A 204 1.08 -0.70 11.71
N GLY A 205 1.88 -1.26 12.57
CA GLY A 205 3.15 -1.90 12.22
C GLY A 205 4.36 -1.16 12.81
N PRO A 206 5.58 -1.69 12.58
CA PRO A 206 5.83 -2.89 11.79
C PRO A 206 5.32 -4.17 12.48
N VAL A 207 4.79 -5.09 11.68
CA VAL A 207 4.52 -6.46 12.08
C VAL A 207 5.48 -7.36 11.30
N VAL A 208 6.30 -8.11 12.01
CA VAL A 208 7.28 -8.99 11.37
C VAL A 208 6.55 -10.12 10.64
N ALA A 209 6.88 -10.31 9.37
CA ALA A 209 6.39 -11.38 8.52
C ALA A 209 7.56 -12.11 7.85
N VAL A 210 7.34 -13.37 7.49
CA VAL A 210 8.30 -14.19 6.76
C VAL A 210 7.65 -14.64 5.46
N ALA A 211 8.42 -14.58 4.37
CA ALA A 211 7.90 -14.89 3.03
C ALA A 211 7.88 -16.39 2.69
N ASP A 212 7.94 -17.28 3.68
CA ASP A 212 7.95 -18.73 3.49
C ASP A 212 6.55 -19.37 3.51
N LYS A 213 5.56 -18.66 4.10
CA LYS A 213 4.19 -19.14 4.26
C LYS A 213 3.19 -17.99 4.20
N THR A 214 1.95 -18.33 3.87
CA THR A 214 0.83 -17.39 4.00
C THR A 214 0.64 -16.99 5.46
N THR A 215 0.59 -15.69 5.71
CA THR A 215 0.24 -15.11 7.01
C THR A 215 -1.04 -14.30 6.91
N HIS A 216 -1.78 -14.22 8.01
CA HIS A 216 -3.03 -13.49 8.09
C HIS A 216 -3.04 -12.62 9.34
N HIS A 217 -3.41 -11.36 9.18
CA HIS A 217 -3.42 -10.37 10.25
C HIS A 217 -4.74 -9.61 10.23
N GLU A 218 -5.31 -9.37 11.41
CA GLU A 218 -6.58 -8.66 11.58
C GLU A 218 -6.44 -7.51 12.57
N TRP A 219 -7.14 -6.42 12.28
CA TRP A 219 -7.21 -5.26 13.19
C TRP A 219 -8.61 -4.67 13.21
N SER A 220 -8.90 -4.00 14.31
CA SER A 220 -10.08 -3.17 14.48
C SER A 220 -9.61 -1.74 14.73
N ILE A 221 -9.90 -0.85 13.80
CA ILE A 221 -9.49 0.57 13.84
C ILE A 221 -10.70 1.40 14.25
N PRO A 222 -10.67 2.06 15.43
CA PRO A 222 -11.69 3.03 15.79
C PRO A 222 -11.65 4.21 14.82
N LEU A 223 -12.82 4.61 14.31
CA LEU A 223 -12.97 5.78 13.45
C LEU A 223 -13.40 6.97 14.31
N ALA A 224 -12.66 8.07 14.24
CA ALA A 224 -13.05 9.30 14.90
C ALA A 224 -14.31 9.90 14.25
N ALA A 225 -15.12 10.60 15.04
CA ALA A 225 -16.43 11.08 14.57
C ALA A 225 -16.34 12.14 13.46
N ASP A 226 -15.21 12.85 13.38
CA ASP A 226 -14.92 13.88 12.38
C ASP A 226 -14.31 13.33 11.08
N TRP A 227 -14.02 12.02 11.03
CA TRP A 227 -13.44 11.39 9.83
C TRP A 227 -14.51 11.05 8.81
N LYS A 228 -14.24 11.41 7.54
CA LYS A 228 -15.15 11.14 6.43
C LYS A 228 -14.72 9.89 5.70
N ILE A 229 -15.39 8.77 5.99
CA ILE A 229 -15.03 7.47 5.41
C ILE A 229 -14.99 7.47 3.87
N THR A 230 -15.84 8.26 3.22
CA THR A 230 -15.87 8.41 1.75
C THR A 230 -14.63 9.11 1.18
N ASP A 231 -13.94 9.87 2.00
CA ASP A 231 -12.67 10.51 1.64
C ASP A 231 -11.46 9.67 2.05
N MET A 232 -11.69 8.47 2.61
CA MET A 232 -10.61 7.63 3.15
C MET A 232 -10.21 6.51 2.19
N GLY A 233 -8.98 6.07 2.39
CA GLY A 233 -8.44 4.84 1.83
C GLY A 233 -7.60 4.07 2.84
N LEU A 234 -7.47 2.79 2.60
CA LEU A 234 -6.66 1.88 3.40
C LEU A 234 -5.57 1.31 2.52
N ALA A 235 -4.32 1.37 2.95
CA ALA A 235 -3.18 0.80 2.25
C ALA A 235 -2.46 -0.22 3.14
N ALA A 236 -2.13 -1.38 2.59
CA ALA A 236 -1.26 -2.36 3.22
C ALA A 236 0.01 -2.51 2.38
N PHE A 237 1.18 -2.47 3.01
CA PHE A 237 2.44 -2.66 2.31
C PHE A 237 3.43 -3.48 3.13
N VAL A 238 4.28 -4.17 2.40
CA VAL A 238 5.36 -4.99 2.96
C VAL A 238 6.69 -4.44 2.45
N GLN A 239 7.62 -4.26 3.36
CA GLN A 239 9.00 -3.83 3.08
C GLN A 239 10.03 -4.82 3.62
N SER A 240 11.22 -4.81 3.04
CA SER A 240 12.38 -5.49 3.61
C SER A 240 12.76 -4.87 4.95
N ALA A 241 12.83 -5.66 6.01
CA ALA A 241 13.27 -5.19 7.32
C ALA A 241 14.73 -4.68 7.31
N LYS A 242 15.54 -5.18 6.37
CA LYS A 242 16.95 -4.82 6.26
C LYS A 242 17.19 -3.51 5.50
N THR A 243 16.46 -3.30 4.40
CA THR A 243 16.75 -2.20 3.46
C THR A 243 15.67 -1.13 3.42
N GLY A 244 14.49 -1.39 4.00
CA GLY A 244 13.32 -0.54 3.88
C GLY A 244 12.68 -0.53 2.47
N GLU A 245 13.20 -1.32 1.51
CA GLU A 245 12.63 -1.41 0.17
C GLU A 245 11.23 -1.99 0.23
N VAL A 246 10.26 -1.31 -0.38
CA VAL A 246 8.88 -1.80 -0.47
C VAL A 246 8.81 -2.91 -1.51
N LEU A 247 8.37 -4.09 -1.07
CA LEU A 247 8.28 -5.30 -1.87
C LEU A 247 6.93 -5.42 -2.57
N GLN A 248 5.86 -4.94 -1.92
CA GLN A 248 4.51 -4.87 -2.48
C GLN A 248 3.65 -3.91 -1.67
N VAL A 249 2.69 -3.28 -2.33
CA VAL A 249 1.64 -2.48 -1.70
C VAL A 249 0.29 -2.78 -2.38
N THR A 250 -0.77 -2.71 -1.62
CA THR A 250 -2.16 -2.76 -2.10
C THR A 250 -3.00 -1.73 -1.38
N THR A 251 -4.08 -1.27 -2.00
CA THR A 251 -4.97 -0.29 -1.39
C THR A 251 -6.43 -0.59 -1.66
N ARG A 252 -7.29 -0.10 -0.78
CA ARG A 252 -8.74 -0.09 -0.90
C ARG A 252 -9.27 1.31 -0.60
N ILE A 253 -9.98 1.91 -1.54
CA ILE A 253 -10.65 3.20 -1.39
C ILE A 253 -12.08 2.95 -0.95
N PHE A 254 -12.58 3.74 0.00
CA PHE A 254 -13.97 3.70 0.42
C PHE A 254 -14.77 4.74 -0.40
N GLN A 255 -15.84 4.29 -1.01
CA GLN A 255 -16.76 5.10 -1.82
C GLN A 255 -18.17 4.98 -1.27
#